data_59bba4b47ca7fb7934180e3edd1de178
#
_entry.id   59bba4b47ca7fb7934180e3edd1de178
#
_cell.length_a   1.000
_cell.length_b   1.000
_cell.length_c   1.000
_cell.angle_alpha   90.00
_cell.angle_beta   90.00
_cell.angle_gamma   90.00
#
_symmetry.space_group_name_H-M   'P 1'
#
loop_
_entity.id
_entity.type
_entity.pdbx_description
1 polymer ?
#
loop_
_entity_poly.entity_id
_entity_poly.type
_entity_poly.pdbx_seq_one_letter_code
_entity_poly.pdbx_strand_id
1 'polypeptide(L)'
;MTTLETPMDAASAAASGASATARFHTDKSPYDAVAGTPPERVSDLAREVLSAVHDTVRRHRVTYDEYNALKAWLISVGEDGEWPLFLDVWVEHVIEEVATDHREGNKGTIEGPYYVPNSPERGARGTIPMRDGEQGTPLVWNGTITSTDGTPLAGKVELWHADADGFYSQFAPNLPEWNLRGTFSAGPDGAFQITTIRPAPYQIPTDGACGKLIAAAGWHAWRPAHLHVKVSAPGHELLTAQLYFPGDPHNQDDIASAVKPELVLEPQVHPDGSQSVAYSFVLDPEKN
;
A
#
# COMPACT_ATOMS: atom_id res chain seq x y z
N MET A 1 -21.66 -52.65 20.77
CA MET A 1 -21.05 -52.27 19.50
C MET A 1 -20.92 -50.75 19.54
N THR A 2 -19.75 -50.29 19.94
CA THR A 2 -19.44 -48.88 20.09
C THR A 2 -18.63 -48.49 18.87
N THR A 3 -19.24 -47.68 17.99
CA THR A 3 -18.55 -47.10 16.83
C THR A 3 -17.64 -45.99 17.31
N LEU A 4 -16.33 -46.20 17.12
CA LEU A 4 -15.30 -45.20 17.28
C LEU A 4 -15.42 -44.18 16.15
N GLU A 5 -15.72 -42.95 16.48
CA GLU A 5 -15.56 -41.81 15.56
C GLU A 5 -14.08 -41.54 15.34
N THR A 6 -13.70 -41.52 14.08
CA THR A 6 -12.34 -41.16 13.63
C THR A 6 -12.09 -39.69 13.89
N PRO A 7 -10.93 -39.27 14.40
CA PRO A 7 -10.63 -37.86 14.56
C PRO A 7 -10.51 -37.18 13.20
N MET A 8 -11.23 -36.11 13.00
CA MET A 8 -11.15 -35.23 11.84
C MET A 8 -9.74 -34.61 11.78
N ASP A 9 -9.16 -34.73 10.63
CA ASP A 9 -7.77 -34.41 10.31
C ASP A 9 -7.40 -32.95 10.68
N ALA A 10 -6.52 -32.78 11.64
CA ALA A 10 -5.91 -31.50 12.02
C ALA A 10 -5.09 -30.86 10.86
N ALA A 11 -4.81 -31.63 9.81
CA ALA A 11 -4.10 -31.15 8.62
C ALA A 11 -4.96 -30.23 7.73
N SER A 12 -6.29 -30.33 7.78
CA SER A 12 -7.20 -29.48 6.99
C SER A 12 -7.34 -28.08 7.56
N ALA A 13 -7.22 -27.92 8.89
CA ALA A 13 -7.28 -26.61 9.55
C ALA A 13 -5.99 -25.79 9.36
N ALA A 14 -4.83 -26.46 9.28
CA ALA A 14 -3.55 -25.81 9.03
C ALA A 14 -3.41 -25.27 7.60
N ALA A 15 -4.05 -25.93 6.61
CA ALA A 15 -4.03 -25.50 5.22
C ALA A 15 -4.88 -24.24 4.97
N SER A 16 -5.97 -24.02 5.72
CA SER A 16 -6.80 -22.81 5.59
C SER A 16 -6.14 -21.59 6.24
N GLY A 17 -5.42 -21.76 7.35
CA GLY A 17 -4.69 -20.68 8.02
C GLY A 17 -3.51 -20.17 7.20
N ALA A 18 -2.76 -21.04 6.53
CA ALA A 18 -1.66 -20.64 5.65
C ALA A 18 -2.14 -19.86 4.41
N SER A 19 -3.37 -20.13 3.92
CA SER A 19 -3.98 -19.42 2.79
C SER A 19 -4.40 -17.99 3.15
N ALA A 20 -4.93 -17.74 4.35
CA ALA A 20 -5.34 -16.42 4.80
C ALA A 20 -4.11 -15.51 5.06
N THR A 21 -3.05 -16.06 5.65
CA THR A 21 -1.80 -15.33 5.91
C THR A 21 -1.02 -15.00 4.63
N ALA A 22 -1.20 -15.78 3.55
CA ALA A 22 -0.58 -15.52 2.26
C ALA A 22 -1.28 -14.41 1.45
N ARG A 23 -2.45 -13.93 1.88
CA ARG A 23 -3.21 -12.88 1.18
C ARG A 23 -2.49 -11.53 1.20
N PHE A 24 -1.78 -11.23 2.29
CA PHE A 24 -0.99 -10.01 2.43
C PHE A 24 0.45 -10.38 2.73
N HIS A 25 1.38 -9.89 1.92
CA HIS A 25 2.81 -10.09 2.17
C HIS A 25 3.23 -9.28 3.41
N THR A 26 3.76 -9.98 4.41
CA THR A 26 4.12 -9.40 5.71
C THR A 26 5.63 -9.25 5.92
N ASP A 27 6.42 -9.54 4.90
CA ASP A 27 7.87 -9.52 4.91
C ASP A 27 8.49 -8.10 4.82
N LYS A 28 7.67 -7.07 4.99
CA LYS A 28 8.11 -5.68 5.07
C LYS A 28 9.04 -5.41 6.25
N SER A 29 8.84 -6.12 7.36
CA SER A 29 9.72 -6.04 8.52
C SER A 29 9.68 -7.35 9.27
N PRO A 30 10.82 -8.07 9.41
CA PRO A 30 10.87 -9.19 10.32
C PRO A 30 10.55 -8.70 11.75
N TYR A 31 9.84 -9.51 12.52
CA TYR A 31 9.54 -9.24 13.93
C TYR A 31 10.80 -8.94 14.76
N ASP A 32 11.97 -9.33 14.28
CA ASP A 32 13.29 -9.01 14.84
C ASP A 32 13.67 -7.53 14.74
N ALA A 33 12.94 -6.70 13.98
CA ALA A 33 13.21 -5.25 13.89
C ALA A 33 13.03 -4.52 15.24
N VAL A 34 12.32 -5.13 16.18
CA VAL A 34 12.23 -4.63 17.57
C VAL A 34 13.47 -5.01 18.39
N ALA A 35 14.28 -5.96 17.92
CA ALA A 35 15.52 -6.40 18.56
C ALA A 35 16.61 -5.31 18.46
N GLY A 36 16.58 -4.32 19.29
CA GLY A 36 17.48 -3.16 19.29
C GLY A 36 16.79 -1.90 19.79
N THR A 37 15.47 -1.92 19.90
CA THR A 37 14.74 -0.80 20.50
C THR A 37 14.95 -0.83 22.03
N PRO A 38 15.45 0.27 22.63
CA PRO A 38 15.66 0.34 24.06
C PRO A 38 14.38 0.02 24.85
N PRO A 39 14.45 -0.77 25.94
CA PRO A 39 13.28 -1.13 26.75
C PRO A 39 12.47 0.08 27.23
N GLU A 40 13.14 1.18 27.53
CA GLU A 40 12.51 2.44 27.96
C GLU A 40 11.59 2.98 26.85
N ARG A 41 12.08 2.98 25.60
CA ARG A 41 11.28 3.43 24.43
C ARG A 41 10.05 2.56 24.23
N VAL A 42 10.20 1.24 24.33
CA VAL A 42 9.07 0.30 24.24
C VAL A 42 8.07 0.55 25.37
N SER A 43 8.57 0.71 26.61
CA SER A 43 7.74 0.98 27.77
C SER A 43 6.95 2.28 27.64
N ASP A 44 7.58 3.34 27.14
CA ASP A 44 6.93 4.65 26.98
C ASP A 44 5.83 4.59 25.93
N LEU A 45 6.11 4.05 24.75
CA LEU A 45 5.12 3.88 23.70
C LEU A 45 3.94 3.02 24.15
N ALA A 46 4.21 1.87 24.81
CA ALA A 46 3.15 1.01 25.32
C ALA A 46 2.28 1.72 26.37
N ARG A 47 2.90 2.50 27.26
CA ARG A 47 2.18 3.26 28.30
C ARG A 47 1.29 4.34 27.67
N GLU A 48 1.78 5.07 26.66
CA GLU A 48 1.00 6.11 25.99
C GLU A 48 -0.18 5.52 25.23
N VAL A 49 0.02 4.45 24.46
CA VAL A 49 -1.07 3.75 23.77
C VAL A 49 -2.13 3.24 24.74
N LEU A 50 -1.70 2.58 25.83
CA LEU A 50 -2.64 2.10 26.85
C LEU A 50 -3.38 3.25 27.54
N SER A 51 -2.71 4.38 27.80
CA SER A 51 -3.36 5.57 28.36
C SER A 51 -4.42 6.10 27.43
N ALA A 52 -4.14 6.22 26.12
CA ALA A 52 -5.11 6.66 25.13
C ALA A 52 -6.35 5.74 25.06
N VAL A 53 -6.12 4.43 25.13
CA VAL A 53 -7.20 3.43 25.21
C VAL A 53 -8.03 3.61 26.49
N HIS A 54 -7.37 3.73 27.66
CA HIS A 54 -8.07 3.94 28.93
C HIS A 54 -8.93 5.21 28.92
N ASP A 55 -8.40 6.31 28.37
CA ASP A 55 -9.12 7.58 28.28
C ASP A 55 -10.32 7.51 27.34
N THR A 56 -10.17 6.78 26.22
CA THR A 56 -11.28 6.50 25.30
C THR A 56 -12.38 5.69 25.99
N VAL A 57 -12.00 4.60 26.68
CA VAL A 57 -12.95 3.76 27.42
C VAL A 57 -13.71 4.58 28.47
N ARG A 58 -13.03 5.44 29.25
CA ARG A 58 -13.67 6.29 30.27
C ARG A 58 -14.59 7.35 29.64
N ARG A 59 -14.10 8.05 28.61
CA ARG A 59 -14.82 9.12 27.93
C ARG A 59 -16.11 8.65 27.31
N HIS A 60 -16.07 7.50 26.63
CA HIS A 60 -17.22 6.92 25.96
C HIS A 60 -18.03 5.98 26.85
N ARG A 61 -17.56 5.69 28.09
CA ARG A 61 -18.22 4.77 29.03
C ARG A 61 -18.47 3.39 28.42
N VAL A 62 -17.45 2.86 27.72
CA VAL A 62 -17.51 1.58 27.01
C VAL A 62 -18.03 0.48 27.93
N THR A 63 -19.05 -0.23 27.49
CA THR A 63 -19.68 -1.34 28.22
C THR A 63 -18.90 -2.65 28.07
N TYR A 64 -19.20 -3.65 28.89
CA TYR A 64 -18.61 -4.97 28.74
C TYR A 64 -19.01 -5.67 27.43
N ASP A 65 -20.20 -5.42 26.91
CA ASP A 65 -20.63 -5.97 25.63
C ASP A 65 -19.84 -5.36 24.47
N GLU A 66 -19.65 -4.06 24.45
CA GLU A 66 -18.80 -3.38 23.47
C GLU A 66 -17.33 -3.83 23.57
N TYR A 67 -16.79 -3.95 24.79
CA TYR A 67 -15.46 -4.50 25.02
C TYR A 67 -15.30 -5.93 24.51
N ASN A 68 -16.28 -6.80 24.76
CA ASN A 68 -16.25 -8.18 24.26
C ASN A 68 -16.37 -8.24 22.75
N ALA A 69 -17.19 -7.37 22.14
CA ALA A 69 -17.29 -7.24 20.68
C ALA A 69 -15.96 -6.80 20.05
N LEU A 70 -15.31 -5.76 20.63
CA LEU A 70 -13.99 -5.31 20.19
C LEU A 70 -12.95 -6.44 20.30
N LYS A 71 -12.92 -7.13 21.43
CA LYS A 71 -11.99 -8.24 21.63
C LYS A 71 -12.18 -9.37 20.62
N ALA A 72 -13.42 -9.77 20.35
CA ALA A 72 -13.74 -10.78 19.34
C ALA A 72 -13.33 -10.31 17.94
N TRP A 73 -13.57 -9.04 17.61
CA TRP A 73 -13.15 -8.47 16.34
C TRP A 73 -11.62 -8.44 16.19
N LEU A 74 -10.86 -8.00 17.20
CA LEU A 74 -9.39 -8.00 17.17
C LEU A 74 -8.82 -9.42 16.97
N ILE A 75 -9.45 -10.43 17.58
CA ILE A 75 -9.08 -11.83 17.36
C ILE A 75 -9.34 -12.21 15.90
N SER A 76 -10.50 -11.85 15.34
CA SER A 76 -10.82 -12.17 13.94
C SER A 76 -9.92 -11.47 12.94
N VAL A 77 -9.41 -10.25 13.22
CA VAL A 77 -8.39 -9.60 12.38
C VAL A 77 -7.14 -10.48 12.25
N GLY A 78 -6.71 -11.09 13.36
CA GLY A 78 -5.58 -12.03 13.36
C GLY A 78 -5.88 -13.34 12.65
N GLU A 79 -7.06 -13.91 12.89
CA GLU A 79 -7.50 -15.19 12.28
C GLU A 79 -7.69 -15.04 10.76
N ASP A 80 -8.22 -13.90 10.31
CA ASP A 80 -8.40 -13.58 8.89
C ASP A 80 -7.07 -13.14 8.22
N GLY A 81 -5.97 -12.98 8.98
CA GLY A 81 -4.67 -12.52 8.47
C GLY A 81 -4.68 -11.07 8.00
N GLU A 82 -5.58 -10.23 8.52
CA GLU A 82 -5.82 -8.87 8.04
C GLU A 82 -5.10 -7.77 8.82
N TRP A 83 -4.15 -8.12 9.73
CA TRP A 83 -3.34 -7.09 10.40
C TRP A 83 -2.60 -6.16 9.45
N PRO A 84 -1.96 -6.64 8.35
CA PRO A 84 -1.35 -5.74 7.37
C PRO A 84 -2.38 -4.80 6.74
N LEU A 85 -3.54 -5.31 6.32
CA LEU A 85 -4.62 -4.49 5.77
C LEU A 85 -5.07 -3.41 6.76
N PHE A 86 -5.32 -3.80 8.03
CA PHE A 86 -5.77 -2.86 9.07
C PHE A 86 -4.74 -1.76 9.33
N LEU A 87 -3.48 -2.13 9.53
CA LEU A 87 -2.43 -1.17 9.88
C LEU A 87 -2.07 -0.28 8.70
N ASP A 88 -1.96 -0.83 7.49
CA ASP A 88 -1.58 -0.08 6.30
C ASP A 88 -2.70 0.89 5.84
N VAL A 89 -3.96 0.58 6.12
CA VAL A 89 -5.07 1.48 5.79
C VAL A 89 -5.25 2.60 6.83
N TRP A 90 -5.19 2.30 8.13
CA TRP A 90 -5.60 3.29 9.14
C TRP A 90 -4.46 3.84 10.00
N VAL A 91 -3.24 3.32 9.88
CA VAL A 91 -2.11 3.75 10.73
C VAL A 91 -0.90 4.19 9.90
N GLU A 92 -0.59 3.53 8.80
CA GLU A 92 0.65 3.75 8.03
C GLU A 92 0.80 5.20 7.56
N HIS A 93 -0.29 5.89 7.20
CA HIS A 93 -0.22 7.28 6.73
C HIS A 93 0.38 8.24 7.77
N VAL A 94 0.11 8.01 9.08
CA VAL A 94 0.72 8.82 10.15
C VAL A 94 2.18 8.44 10.37
N ILE A 95 2.51 7.15 10.27
CA ILE A 95 3.91 6.68 10.37
C ILE A 95 4.75 7.30 9.25
N GLU A 96 4.22 7.28 8.02
CA GLU A 96 4.89 7.86 6.86
C GLU A 96 5.05 9.38 6.98
N GLU A 97 4.01 10.08 7.43
CA GLU A 97 4.06 11.52 7.67
C GLU A 97 5.19 11.90 8.64
N VAL A 98 5.29 11.19 9.77
CA VAL A 98 6.35 11.42 10.76
C VAL A 98 7.72 11.02 10.21
N ALA A 99 7.82 9.92 9.47
CA ALA A 99 9.08 9.43 8.92
C ALA A 99 9.65 10.36 7.85
N THR A 100 8.81 11.09 7.11
CA THR A 100 9.21 11.91 5.96
C THR A 100 9.07 13.42 6.20
N ASP A 101 8.73 13.85 7.41
CA ASP A 101 8.53 15.26 7.75
C ASP A 101 9.80 16.10 7.49
N HIS A 102 10.97 15.50 7.65
CA HIS A 102 12.29 16.11 7.47
C HIS A 102 12.71 16.29 6.00
N ARG A 103 12.02 15.71 5.03
CA ARG A 103 12.40 15.73 3.62
C ARG A 103 12.24 17.12 2.99
N GLU A 104 13.27 17.51 2.21
CA GLU A 104 13.24 18.70 1.37
C GLU A 104 12.75 18.37 -0.05
N GLY A 105 12.95 17.12 -0.49
CA GLY A 105 12.45 16.59 -1.74
C GLY A 105 10.97 16.18 -1.70
N ASN A 106 10.60 15.20 -2.51
CA ASN A 106 9.24 14.70 -2.49
C ASN A 106 8.92 14.01 -1.16
N LYS A 107 7.78 14.34 -0.60
CA LYS A 107 7.19 13.58 0.50
C LYS A 107 6.43 12.38 -0.05
N GLY A 108 6.53 11.27 0.65
CA GLY A 108 5.87 10.04 0.29
C GLY A 108 4.44 9.93 0.81
N THR A 109 3.89 8.75 0.64
CA THR A 109 2.68 8.28 1.29
C THR A 109 2.77 6.75 1.47
N ILE A 110 1.71 6.14 1.95
CA ILE A 110 1.71 4.72 2.32
C ILE A 110 2.14 3.79 1.18
N GLU A 111 2.79 2.68 1.52
CA GLU A 111 3.08 1.59 0.60
C GLU A 111 1.82 0.76 0.32
N GLY A 112 1.02 0.55 1.36
CA GLY A 112 -0.14 -0.31 1.31
C GLY A 112 0.20 -1.82 1.25
N PRO A 113 -0.79 -2.72 1.34
CA PRO A 113 -0.56 -4.14 1.52
C PRO A 113 -0.25 -4.91 0.22
N TYR A 114 -0.23 -4.24 -0.94
CA TYR A 114 -0.12 -4.92 -2.26
C TYR A 114 1.27 -4.85 -2.89
N TYR A 115 2.29 -4.39 -2.18
CA TYR A 115 3.66 -4.41 -2.68
C TYR A 115 4.18 -5.85 -2.79
N VAL A 116 4.90 -6.13 -3.89
CA VAL A 116 5.61 -7.39 -4.12
C VAL A 116 6.99 -7.04 -4.69
N PRO A 117 8.07 -7.46 -4.02
CA PRO A 117 9.43 -7.15 -4.47
C PRO A 117 9.81 -7.94 -5.72
N ASN A 118 10.90 -7.50 -6.38
CA ASN A 118 11.51 -8.18 -7.52
C ASN A 118 10.65 -8.21 -8.79
N SER A 119 9.85 -7.16 -9.01
CA SER A 119 9.11 -7.00 -10.26
C SER A 119 10.08 -6.95 -11.46
N PRO A 120 9.63 -7.38 -12.67
CA PRO A 120 10.49 -7.47 -13.86
C PRO A 120 11.13 -6.12 -14.21
N GLU A 121 12.47 -6.13 -14.38
CA GLU A 121 13.23 -4.95 -14.77
C GLU A 121 12.99 -4.56 -16.24
N ARG A 122 12.93 -3.25 -16.48
CA ARG A 122 12.84 -2.58 -17.76
C ARG A 122 13.92 -1.52 -17.87
N GLY A 123 14.23 -1.09 -19.09
CA GLY A 123 15.12 0.07 -19.27
C GLY A 123 14.45 1.39 -18.90
N ALA A 124 15.10 2.50 -19.26
CA ALA A 124 14.58 3.83 -18.98
C ALA A 124 13.25 4.14 -19.70
N ARG A 125 12.91 3.39 -20.73
CA ARG A 125 11.67 3.52 -21.49
C ARG A 125 11.08 2.15 -21.76
N GLY A 126 9.79 1.98 -21.48
CA GLY A 126 9.15 0.69 -21.72
C GLY A 126 7.70 0.64 -21.30
N THR A 127 7.07 -0.46 -21.70
CA THR A 127 5.72 -0.80 -21.27
C THR A 127 5.79 -1.72 -20.06
N ILE A 128 5.00 -1.42 -19.03
CA ILE A 128 4.84 -2.30 -17.88
C ILE A 128 4.30 -3.66 -18.36
N PRO A 129 4.64 -4.80 -17.73
CA PRO A 129 4.00 -6.07 -18.04
C PRO A 129 2.48 -5.96 -17.96
N MET A 130 1.79 -6.37 -19.01
CA MET A 130 0.32 -6.39 -19.10
C MET A 130 -0.13 -7.67 -19.80
N ARG A 131 -1.29 -8.21 -19.39
CA ARG A 131 -1.95 -9.31 -20.11
C ARG A 131 -2.38 -8.87 -21.52
N ASP A 132 -2.55 -9.82 -22.41
CA ASP A 132 -3.09 -9.54 -23.75
C ASP A 132 -4.49 -8.95 -23.63
N GLY A 133 -4.71 -7.84 -24.33
CA GLY A 133 -6.00 -7.15 -24.32
C GLY A 133 -6.34 -6.43 -23.00
N GLU A 134 -5.32 -6.04 -22.22
CA GLU A 134 -5.51 -5.26 -21.00
C GLU A 134 -6.42 -4.07 -21.24
N GLN A 135 -7.46 -3.94 -20.45
CA GLN A 135 -8.44 -2.89 -20.55
C GLN A 135 -8.01 -1.65 -19.76
N GLY A 136 -8.52 -0.50 -20.13
CA GLY A 136 -8.27 0.76 -19.44
C GLY A 136 -7.78 1.86 -20.37
N THR A 137 -7.72 3.08 -19.86
CA THR A 137 -7.23 4.23 -20.63
C THR A 137 -5.70 4.16 -20.73
N PRO A 138 -5.11 4.10 -21.94
CA PRO A 138 -3.67 4.12 -22.11
C PRO A 138 -3.05 5.36 -21.46
N LEU A 139 -1.97 5.17 -20.72
CA LEU A 139 -1.25 6.22 -20.00
C LEU A 139 0.24 6.16 -20.32
N VAL A 140 0.81 7.27 -20.75
CA VAL A 140 2.25 7.46 -20.88
C VAL A 140 2.73 8.42 -19.81
N TRP A 141 3.62 7.96 -18.95
CA TRP A 141 4.21 8.76 -17.89
C TRP A 141 5.67 9.07 -18.22
N ASN A 142 6.00 10.36 -18.31
CA ASN A 142 7.35 10.87 -18.47
C ASN A 142 7.81 11.52 -17.16
N GLY A 143 9.03 11.24 -16.73
CA GLY A 143 9.55 11.82 -15.51
C GLY A 143 11.07 11.82 -15.48
N THR A 144 11.59 12.45 -14.44
CA THR A 144 13.01 12.44 -14.09
C THR A 144 13.18 12.16 -12.61
N ILE A 145 14.34 11.64 -12.23
CA ILE A 145 14.76 11.52 -10.84
C ILE A 145 15.94 12.47 -10.65
N THR A 146 15.85 13.34 -9.66
CA THR A 146 16.92 14.28 -9.30
C THR A 146 17.17 14.25 -7.80
N SER A 147 18.35 14.67 -7.37
CA SER A 147 18.62 15.02 -5.99
C SER A 147 18.02 16.39 -5.64
N THR A 148 17.95 16.74 -4.37
CA THR A 148 17.49 18.07 -3.89
C THR A 148 18.34 19.23 -4.40
N ASP A 149 19.60 19.01 -4.81
CA ASP A 149 20.46 20.00 -5.46
C ASP A 149 20.24 20.11 -6.98
N GLY A 150 19.30 19.35 -7.54
CA GLY A 150 19.00 19.30 -8.97
C GLY A 150 19.87 18.35 -9.79
N THR A 151 20.81 17.63 -9.18
CA THR A 151 21.65 16.64 -9.89
C THR A 151 20.79 15.48 -10.40
N PRO A 152 20.83 15.12 -11.69
CA PRO A 152 20.15 13.95 -12.22
C PRO A 152 20.65 12.65 -11.59
N LEU A 153 19.75 11.72 -11.31
CA LEU A 153 20.05 10.45 -10.65
C LEU A 153 19.69 9.25 -11.55
N ALA A 154 20.67 8.38 -11.80
CA ALA A 154 20.45 7.06 -12.40
C ALA A 154 19.82 6.14 -11.35
N GLY A 155 18.53 6.30 -11.12
CA GLY A 155 17.76 5.59 -10.11
C GLY A 155 16.81 4.54 -10.70
N LYS A 156 15.95 4.01 -9.84
CA LYS A 156 14.90 3.06 -10.22
C LYS A 156 13.53 3.59 -9.79
N VAL A 157 12.52 3.34 -10.63
CA VAL A 157 11.10 3.51 -10.32
C VAL A 157 10.46 2.13 -10.36
N GLU A 158 10.08 1.61 -9.20
CA GLU A 158 9.21 0.44 -9.11
C GLU A 158 7.77 0.94 -9.16
N LEU A 159 7.00 0.41 -10.10
CA LEU A 159 5.59 0.78 -10.31
C LEU A 159 4.71 -0.44 -10.13
N TRP A 160 3.62 -0.30 -9.37
CA TRP A 160 2.53 -1.26 -9.34
C TRP A 160 1.19 -0.55 -9.16
N HIS A 161 0.14 -1.13 -9.73
CA HIS A 161 -1.21 -0.58 -9.60
C HIS A 161 -2.29 -1.61 -9.94
N ALA A 162 -3.54 -1.28 -9.62
CA ALA A 162 -4.70 -2.07 -10.00
C ALA A 162 -4.97 -2.02 -11.51
N ASP A 163 -5.65 -3.03 -12.02
CA ASP A 163 -6.21 -2.99 -13.38
C ASP A 163 -7.45 -2.09 -13.48
N ALA A 164 -8.13 -2.10 -14.63
CA ALA A 164 -9.33 -1.28 -14.87
C ALA A 164 -10.56 -1.74 -14.05
N ASP A 165 -10.49 -2.91 -13.43
CA ASP A 165 -11.53 -3.47 -12.56
C ASP A 165 -11.19 -3.35 -11.07
N GLY A 166 -10.02 -2.78 -10.72
CA GLY A 166 -9.57 -2.57 -9.35
C GLY A 166 -8.81 -3.73 -8.73
N PHE A 167 -8.32 -4.70 -9.53
CA PHE A 167 -7.63 -5.87 -9.05
C PHE A 167 -6.11 -5.77 -9.18
N TYR A 168 -5.39 -6.29 -8.18
CA TYR A 168 -3.93 -6.40 -8.17
C TYR A 168 -3.49 -7.82 -8.50
N SER A 169 -2.49 -7.95 -9.39
CA SER A 169 -1.81 -9.23 -9.64
C SER A 169 -1.21 -9.80 -8.35
N GLN A 170 -1.13 -11.12 -8.25
CA GLN A 170 -0.72 -11.91 -7.09
C GLN A 170 -1.70 -11.87 -5.88
N PHE A 171 -2.70 -11.00 -5.89
CA PHE A 171 -3.74 -10.91 -4.86
C PHE A 171 -5.13 -11.29 -5.39
N ALA A 172 -5.37 -11.11 -6.68
CA ALA A 172 -6.57 -11.56 -7.36
C ALA A 172 -6.29 -12.81 -8.19
N PRO A 173 -7.20 -13.81 -8.19
CA PRO A 173 -7.08 -14.97 -9.07
C PRO A 173 -7.18 -14.54 -10.54
N ASN A 174 -6.55 -15.31 -11.43
CA ASN A 174 -6.61 -15.17 -12.88
C ASN A 174 -5.90 -13.95 -13.49
N LEU A 175 -5.10 -13.20 -12.74
CA LEU A 175 -4.18 -12.23 -13.28
C LEU A 175 -2.79 -12.87 -13.48
N PRO A 176 -2.05 -12.53 -14.57
CA PRO A 176 -0.66 -12.90 -14.68
C PRO A 176 0.14 -12.38 -13.47
N GLU A 177 1.14 -13.14 -13.03
CA GLU A 177 1.92 -12.87 -11.82
C GLU A 177 2.41 -11.42 -11.72
N TRP A 178 2.90 -10.86 -12.83
CA TRP A 178 3.47 -9.52 -12.89
C TRP A 178 2.60 -8.52 -13.65
N ASN A 179 1.30 -8.78 -13.78
CA ASN A 179 0.42 -7.84 -14.45
C ASN A 179 0.41 -6.48 -13.75
N LEU A 180 0.72 -5.41 -14.48
CA LEU A 180 0.79 -4.04 -14.00
C LEU A 180 1.77 -3.84 -12.83
N ARG A 181 2.90 -4.59 -12.87
CA ARG A 181 4.05 -4.45 -11.95
C ARG A 181 5.34 -4.44 -12.76
N GLY A 182 6.24 -3.51 -12.47
CA GLY A 182 7.53 -3.43 -13.15
C GLY A 182 8.49 -2.44 -12.52
N THR A 183 9.78 -2.68 -12.70
CA THR A 183 10.87 -1.82 -12.27
C THR A 183 11.52 -1.15 -13.47
N PHE A 184 11.63 0.17 -13.47
CA PHE A 184 12.19 0.96 -14.56
C PHE A 184 13.48 1.63 -14.09
N SER A 185 14.57 1.45 -14.84
CA SER A 185 15.85 2.09 -14.54
C SER A 185 15.94 3.42 -15.29
N ALA A 186 15.99 4.56 -14.57
CA ALA A 186 16.20 5.86 -15.18
C ALA A 186 17.58 5.94 -15.88
N GLY A 187 17.67 6.73 -16.94
CA GLY A 187 18.93 6.99 -17.65
C GLY A 187 19.92 7.80 -16.81
N PRO A 188 21.14 8.01 -17.32
CA PRO A 188 22.16 8.85 -16.65
C PRO A 188 21.71 10.31 -16.45
N ASP A 189 20.77 10.76 -17.26
CA ASP A 189 20.12 12.08 -17.16
C ASP A 189 18.92 12.08 -16.20
N GLY A 190 18.71 10.99 -15.47
CA GLY A 190 17.58 10.78 -14.57
C GLY A 190 16.26 10.51 -15.27
N ALA A 191 16.20 10.54 -16.60
CA ALA A 191 14.94 10.46 -17.34
C ALA A 191 14.40 9.04 -17.44
N PHE A 192 13.07 8.91 -17.36
CA PHE A 192 12.33 7.67 -17.61
C PHE A 192 11.03 7.92 -18.36
N GLN A 193 10.52 6.89 -19.03
CA GLN A 193 9.18 6.89 -19.64
C GLN A 193 8.53 5.52 -19.42
N ILE A 194 7.36 5.52 -18.85
CA ILE A 194 6.57 4.32 -18.57
C ILE A 194 5.27 4.36 -19.35
N THR A 195 4.98 3.31 -20.11
CA THR A 195 3.68 3.11 -20.73
C THR A 195 2.89 2.11 -19.89
N THR A 196 1.68 2.49 -19.51
CA THR A 196 0.76 1.69 -18.70
C THR A 196 -0.70 2.05 -19.04
N ILE A 197 -1.64 1.72 -18.18
CA ILE A 197 -3.01 2.19 -18.19
C ILE A 197 -3.29 3.04 -16.95
N ARG A 198 -4.30 3.91 -17.01
CA ARG A 198 -4.87 4.54 -15.82
C ARG A 198 -5.59 3.48 -14.98
N PRO A 199 -5.26 3.31 -13.70
CA PRO A 199 -5.97 2.39 -12.82
C PRO A 199 -7.41 2.84 -12.55
N ALA A 200 -8.26 1.91 -12.08
CA ALA A 200 -9.56 2.23 -11.53
C ALA A 200 -9.47 2.60 -10.05
N PRO A 201 -10.43 3.38 -9.50
CA PRO A 201 -10.69 3.39 -8.07
C PRO A 201 -11.18 1.98 -7.65
N TYR A 202 -10.92 1.59 -6.41
CA TYR A 202 -11.31 0.28 -5.95
C TYR A 202 -11.70 0.28 -4.47
N GLN A 203 -12.41 -0.76 -4.06
CA GLN A 203 -12.69 -1.01 -2.65
C GLN A 203 -11.61 -1.92 -2.06
N ILE A 204 -11.12 -1.59 -0.87
CA ILE A 204 -10.32 -2.54 -0.11
C ILE A 204 -11.18 -3.76 0.22
N PRO A 205 -10.60 -4.94 0.50
CA PRO A 205 -11.35 -6.15 0.83
C PRO A 205 -12.34 -5.93 1.98
N THR A 206 -13.58 -6.37 1.78
CA THR A 206 -14.66 -6.20 2.77
C THR A 206 -15.25 -7.53 3.26
N ASP A 207 -14.69 -8.65 2.85
CA ASP A 207 -15.14 -10.00 3.17
C ASP A 207 -14.60 -10.54 4.50
N GLY A 208 -13.62 -9.85 5.12
CA GLY A 208 -13.01 -10.21 6.40
C GLY A 208 -13.39 -9.28 7.57
N ALA A 209 -12.55 -9.29 8.59
CA ALA A 209 -12.72 -8.51 9.81
C ALA A 209 -12.70 -6.99 9.57
N CYS A 210 -11.83 -6.50 8.66
CA CYS A 210 -11.79 -5.08 8.28
C CYS A 210 -13.10 -4.64 7.64
N GLY A 211 -13.68 -5.46 6.76
CA GLY A 211 -14.98 -5.20 6.17
C GLY A 211 -16.12 -5.16 7.18
N LYS A 212 -16.08 -6.01 8.20
CA LYS A 212 -17.05 -5.97 9.32
C LYS A 212 -16.96 -4.66 10.11
N LEU A 213 -15.75 -4.16 10.35
CA LEU A 213 -15.55 -2.85 11.00
C LEU A 213 -16.13 -1.72 10.13
N ILE A 214 -15.81 -1.69 8.83
CA ILE A 214 -16.31 -0.69 7.88
C ILE A 214 -17.84 -0.67 7.89
N ALA A 215 -18.47 -1.84 7.79
CA ALA A 215 -19.93 -1.96 7.80
C ALA A 215 -20.53 -1.51 9.13
N ALA A 216 -19.95 -1.90 10.27
CA ALA A 216 -20.43 -1.51 11.59
C ALA A 216 -20.28 -0.01 11.86
N ALA A 217 -19.23 0.62 11.33
CA ALA A 217 -19.00 2.05 11.45
C ALA A 217 -19.78 2.91 10.44
N GLY A 218 -20.42 2.29 9.45
CA GLY A 218 -21.09 2.99 8.35
C GLY A 218 -20.12 3.73 7.43
N TRP A 219 -18.87 3.26 7.33
CA TRP A 219 -17.86 3.81 6.43
C TRP A 219 -17.98 3.18 5.04
N HIS A 220 -17.36 3.81 4.04
CA HIS A 220 -17.14 3.19 2.75
C HIS A 220 -15.73 2.57 2.69
N ALA A 221 -15.52 1.68 1.72
CA ALA A 221 -14.25 0.96 1.54
C ALA A 221 -13.41 1.52 0.37
N TRP A 222 -13.81 2.62 -0.26
CA TRP A 222 -13.23 3.12 -1.48
C TRP A 222 -11.89 3.79 -1.28
N ARG A 223 -10.99 3.53 -2.23
CA ARG A 223 -9.77 4.26 -2.50
C ARG A 223 -9.83 4.88 -3.89
N PRO A 224 -9.31 6.11 -4.09
CA PRO A 224 -9.20 6.70 -5.41
C PRO A 224 -8.26 5.90 -6.32
N ALA A 225 -8.38 6.10 -7.63
CA ALA A 225 -7.43 5.58 -8.60
C ALA A 225 -6.01 6.08 -8.32
N HIS A 226 -5.03 5.19 -8.20
CA HIS A 226 -3.65 5.57 -7.90
C HIS A 226 -2.61 4.61 -8.48
N LEU A 227 -1.41 5.16 -8.69
CA LEU A 227 -0.20 4.45 -9.05
C LEU A 227 0.70 4.38 -7.82
N HIS A 228 1.04 3.19 -7.36
CA HIS A 228 2.06 3.02 -6.33
C HIS A 228 3.45 3.09 -6.93
N VAL A 229 4.35 3.74 -6.25
CA VAL A 229 5.75 3.83 -6.66
C VAL A 229 6.71 3.68 -5.48
N LYS A 230 7.85 3.02 -5.76
CA LYS A 230 9.07 3.15 -4.97
C LYS A 230 10.15 3.73 -5.86
N VAL A 231 10.80 4.79 -5.40
CA VAL A 231 11.85 5.47 -6.15
C VAL A 231 13.13 5.44 -5.33
N SER A 232 14.18 4.89 -5.92
CA SER A 232 15.47 4.72 -5.26
C SER A 232 16.63 5.18 -6.14
N ALA A 233 17.68 5.69 -5.53
CA ALA A 233 18.94 5.96 -6.19
C ALA A 233 20.09 5.75 -5.18
N PRO A 234 21.30 5.36 -5.62
CA PRO A 234 22.44 5.19 -4.72
C PRO A 234 22.72 6.44 -3.89
N GLY A 235 22.87 6.28 -2.57
CA GLY A 235 23.15 7.37 -1.63
C GLY A 235 21.99 8.33 -1.37
N HIS A 236 20.77 7.93 -1.73
CA HIS A 236 19.56 8.72 -1.48
C HIS A 236 18.51 7.89 -0.72
N GLU A 237 17.74 8.60 0.10
CA GLU A 237 16.63 8.00 0.85
C GLU A 237 15.56 7.43 -0.10
N LEU A 238 15.12 6.21 0.17
CA LEU A 238 14.04 5.58 -0.57
C LEU A 238 12.76 6.41 -0.43
N LEU A 239 12.11 6.71 -1.56
CA LEU A 239 10.80 7.33 -1.60
C LEU A 239 9.74 6.27 -1.92
N THR A 240 8.74 6.15 -1.06
CA THR A 240 7.50 5.40 -1.33
C THR A 240 6.36 6.39 -1.47
N ALA A 241 5.58 6.31 -2.55
CA ALA A 241 4.48 7.24 -2.79
C ALA A 241 3.34 6.58 -3.58
N GLN A 242 2.20 7.25 -3.59
CA GLN A 242 1.08 6.94 -4.47
C GLN A 242 0.72 8.21 -5.25
N LEU A 243 0.55 8.07 -6.57
CA LEU A 243 0.18 9.19 -7.45
C LEU A 243 -1.28 9.05 -7.84
N TYR A 244 -2.06 10.09 -7.63
CA TYR A 244 -3.51 10.10 -7.76
C TYR A 244 -3.96 10.82 -9.03
N PHE A 245 -5.21 10.62 -9.42
CA PHE A 245 -5.78 11.25 -10.61
C PHE A 245 -6.85 12.28 -10.24
N PRO A 246 -6.86 13.46 -10.90
CA PRO A 246 -7.85 14.49 -10.63
C PRO A 246 -9.26 14.03 -10.98
N GLY A 247 -10.24 14.57 -10.27
CA GLY A 247 -11.66 14.29 -10.53
C GLY A 247 -12.15 12.93 -10.02
N ASP A 248 -11.31 12.16 -9.35
CA ASP A 248 -11.75 10.95 -8.64
C ASP A 248 -12.59 11.38 -7.43
N PRO A 249 -13.81 10.85 -7.25
CA PRO A 249 -14.68 11.23 -6.14
C PRO A 249 -14.07 10.92 -4.77
N HIS A 250 -13.18 9.92 -4.71
CA HIS A 250 -12.57 9.45 -3.47
C HIS A 250 -11.25 10.15 -3.10
N ASN A 251 -10.82 11.16 -3.86
CA ASN A 251 -9.63 11.95 -3.48
C ASN A 251 -9.81 12.71 -2.15
N GLN A 252 -11.04 12.99 -1.74
CA GLN A 252 -11.33 13.76 -0.52
C GLN A 252 -11.78 12.89 0.66
N ASP A 253 -12.12 11.63 0.39
CA ASP A 253 -12.63 10.69 1.40
C ASP A 253 -11.95 9.32 1.34
N ASP A 254 -10.71 9.23 0.80
CA ASP A 254 -9.92 8.00 0.78
C ASP A 254 -9.92 7.34 2.16
N ILE A 255 -10.40 6.09 2.23
CA ILE A 255 -10.44 5.35 3.51
C ILE A 255 -9.06 5.21 4.16
N ALA A 256 -7.99 5.26 3.37
CA ALA A 256 -6.62 5.22 3.88
C ALA A 256 -6.05 6.59 4.24
N SER A 257 -6.79 7.69 4.02
CA SER A 257 -6.33 9.06 4.26
C SER A 257 -4.96 9.39 3.64
N ALA A 258 -4.63 8.77 2.51
CA ALA A 258 -3.30 8.80 1.93
C ALA A 258 -3.12 9.83 0.82
N VAL A 259 -4.18 10.50 0.39
CA VAL A 259 -4.12 11.50 -0.69
C VAL A 259 -3.51 12.80 -0.18
N LYS A 260 -2.42 13.21 -0.83
CA LYS A 260 -1.79 14.52 -0.62
C LYS A 260 -1.93 15.36 -1.89
N PRO A 261 -2.21 16.68 -1.82
CA PRO A 261 -2.43 17.51 -3.02
C PRO A 261 -1.28 17.48 -4.03
N GLU A 262 -0.04 17.44 -3.55
CA GLU A 262 1.19 17.39 -4.36
C GLU A 262 1.40 16.06 -5.10
N LEU A 263 0.66 15.02 -4.74
CA LEU A 263 0.69 13.71 -5.38
C LEU A 263 -0.45 13.51 -6.39
N VAL A 264 -1.28 14.54 -6.62
CA VAL A 264 -2.32 14.49 -7.64
C VAL A 264 -1.73 14.90 -8.98
N LEU A 265 -1.79 13.99 -9.95
CA LEU A 265 -1.28 14.16 -11.31
C LEU A 265 -2.11 15.18 -12.10
N GLU A 266 -1.51 15.70 -13.18
CA GLU A 266 -2.19 16.54 -14.17
C GLU A 266 -2.14 15.88 -15.57
N PRO A 267 -3.02 14.91 -15.87
CA PRO A 267 -3.03 14.21 -17.14
C PRO A 267 -3.45 15.13 -18.29
N GLN A 268 -2.71 15.06 -19.39
CA GLN A 268 -3.13 15.59 -20.69
C GLN A 268 -3.90 14.51 -21.44
N VAL A 269 -5.12 14.81 -21.86
CA VAL A 269 -5.97 13.91 -22.66
C VAL A 269 -5.74 14.18 -24.14
N HIS A 270 -5.46 13.12 -24.90
CA HIS A 270 -5.22 13.17 -26.34
C HIS A 270 -6.50 12.89 -27.13
N PRO A 271 -6.55 13.27 -28.44
CA PRO A 271 -7.75 13.08 -29.29
C PRO A 271 -8.18 11.60 -29.45
N ASP A 272 -7.27 10.65 -29.28
CA ASP A 272 -7.53 9.21 -29.32
C ASP A 272 -8.02 8.65 -27.98
N GLY A 273 -8.19 9.49 -26.96
CA GLY A 273 -8.60 9.11 -25.61
C GLY A 273 -7.47 8.64 -24.71
N SER A 274 -6.25 8.49 -25.23
CA SER A 274 -5.08 8.19 -24.40
C SER A 274 -4.71 9.39 -23.50
N GLN A 275 -3.92 9.13 -22.47
CA GLN A 275 -3.45 10.15 -21.55
C GLN A 275 -1.92 10.17 -21.46
N SER A 276 -1.37 11.35 -21.16
CA SER A 276 0.02 11.47 -20.76
C SER A 276 0.16 12.32 -19.51
N VAL A 277 1.15 11.98 -18.67
CA VAL A 277 1.52 12.77 -17.48
C VAL A 277 3.00 13.09 -17.51
N ALA A 278 3.37 14.22 -16.90
CA ALA A 278 4.72 14.58 -16.55
C ALA A 278 4.78 14.72 -15.03
N TYR A 279 5.51 13.82 -14.37
CA TYR A 279 5.74 13.88 -12.92
C TYR A 279 7.14 13.36 -12.62
N SER A 280 7.90 14.13 -11.88
CA SER A 280 9.32 13.86 -11.57
C SER A 280 9.52 13.75 -10.07
N PHE A 281 10.59 13.06 -9.68
CA PHE A 281 10.94 12.83 -8.30
C PHE A 281 12.22 13.57 -7.90
N VAL A 282 12.18 14.15 -6.72
CA VAL A 282 13.32 14.77 -6.04
C VAL A 282 13.61 13.96 -4.79
N LEU A 283 14.79 13.33 -4.72
CA LEU A 283 15.19 12.49 -3.60
C LEU A 283 16.16 13.23 -2.68
N ASP A 284 15.97 13.02 -1.39
CA ASP A 284 16.91 13.51 -0.37
C ASP A 284 18.13 12.60 -0.27
N PRO A 285 19.35 13.14 -0.12
CA PRO A 285 20.53 12.34 0.18
C PRO A 285 20.38 11.60 1.52
N GLU A 286 20.91 10.36 1.59
CA GLU A 286 20.99 9.64 2.87
C GLU A 286 21.79 10.46 3.90
N LYS A 287 21.27 10.54 5.12
CA LYS A 287 22.00 11.17 6.23
C LYS A 287 23.08 10.21 6.72
N ASN A 288 24.34 10.69 6.69
CA ASN A 288 25.50 9.96 7.22
C ASN A 288 25.39 9.74 8.74
#